data_dcbc2964174daf1cad76cb5dcf017b82
#
_entry.id   dcbc2964174daf1cad76cb5dcf017b82
#
_cell.length_a   1.000
_cell.length_b   1.000
_cell.length_c   1.000
_cell.angle_alpha   90.00
_cell.angle_beta   90.00
_cell.angle_gamma   90.00
#
_symmetry.space_group_name_H-M   'P 1'
#
loop_
_entity.id
_entity.type
_entity.pdbx_description
1 polymer ?
#
loop_
_entity_poly.entity_id
_entity_poly.type
_entity_poly.pdbx_seq_one_letter_code
_entity_poly.pdbx_strand_id
1 'polypeptide(L)'
;DVLGSRGLGDVYKRQDELSGLIASMMDAQALIILSNIDGIYNGSPSDPASAVIREIEHGKDLSNYIQATKSSFGRGGMLTKTNIARKVADEGITVIIANGKRDNILVDLLQQPDDTVCTRFIPSTEAVSSVKKWIAHSEGFAKGEIHINECATDILSSEKAASILPVGITHIEGEFEKDDIVPVSYTHLTLPTICSV
;
A
#
# COMPACT_ATOMS: atom_id res chain seq x y z
N ASP A 1 -0.44 28.72 -16.79
CA ASP A 1 0.53 28.11 -15.82
C ASP A 1 -0.17 27.39 -14.66
N VAL A 2 -0.80 26.26 -14.96
CA VAL A 2 -1.47 25.39 -13.95
C VAL A 2 -0.74 24.02 -13.84
N LEU A 3 0.44 23.87 -14.41
CA LEU A 3 1.20 22.61 -14.46
C LEU A 3 2.17 22.39 -13.29
N GLY A 4 2.33 23.36 -12.37
CA GLY A 4 3.41 23.33 -11.37
C GLY A 4 3.13 22.61 -10.06
N SER A 5 1.87 22.41 -9.63
CA SER A 5 1.59 21.92 -8.25
C SER A 5 1.01 20.50 -8.16
N ARG A 6 0.50 19.94 -9.24
CA ARG A 6 -0.01 18.55 -9.26
C ARG A 6 1.09 17.51 -9.40
N GLY A 7 2.21 17.83 -10.05
CA GLY A 7 3.28 16.87 -10.37
C GLY A 7 4.09 16.36 -9.17
N LEU A 8 4.38 17.21 -8.19
CA LEU A 8 5.23 16.83 -7.06
C LEU A 8 4.54 15.84 -6.09
N GLY A 9 3.26 16.06 -5.78
CA GLY A 9 2.51 15.17 -4.91
C GLY A 9 2.34 13.76 -5.48
N ASP A 10 2.17 13.65 -6.80
CA ASP A 10 2.03 12.36 -7.48
C ASP A 10 3.37 11.64 -7.62
N VAL A 11 4.48 12.37 -7.78
CA VAL A 11 5.84 11.79 -7.81
C VAL A 11 6.17 11.12 -6.47
N TYR A 12 5.89 11.77 -5.34
CA TYR A 12 6.15 11.19 -4.02
C TYR A 12 5.29 9.95 -3.74
N LYS A 13 4.01 9.96 -4.15
CA LYS A 13 3.15 8.78 -4.03
C LYS A 13 3.70 7.60 -4.82
N ARG A 14 4.13 7.83 -6.06
CA ARG A 14 4.71 6.80 -6.91
C ARG A 14 6.04 6.25 -6.37
N GLN A 15 6.86 7.06 -5.69
CA GLN A 15 8.10 6.59 -5.07
C GLN A 15 7.84 5.63 -3.92
N ASP A 16 6.89 5.95 -3.04
CA ASP A 16 6.52 5.07 -1.95
C ASP A 16 5.90 3.76 -2.47
N GLU A 17 5.02 3.82 -3.47
CA GLU A 17 4.43 2.65 -4.14
C GLU A 17 5.49 1.78 -4.82
N LEU A 18 6.45 2.40 -5.51
CA LEU A 18 7.56 1.71 -6.16
C LEU A 18 8.46 1.00 -5.14
N SER A 19 8.71 1.61 -3.97
CA SER A 19 9.51 0.97 -2.92
C SER A 19 8.85 -0.30 -2.38
N GLY A 20 7.54 -0.29 -2.21
CA GLY A 20 6.76 -1.46 -1.82
C GLY A 20 6.82 -2.56 -2.89
N LEU A 21 6.61 -2.20 -4.15
CA LEU A 21 6.72 -3.13 -5.28
C LEU A 21 8.10 -3.80 -5.34
N ILE A 22 9.19 -3.01 -5.24
CA ILE A 22 10.55 -3.55 -5.26
C ILE A 22 10.78 -4.49 -4.09
N ALA A 23 10.37 -4.12 -2.87
CA ALA A 23 10.50 -4.97 -1.70
C ALA A 23 9.79 -6.32 -1.91
N SER A 24 8.61 -6.29 -2.47
CA SER A 24 7.79 -7.47 -2.80
C SER A 24 8.43 -8.35 -3.87
N MET A 25 8.90 -7.75 -4.98
CA MET A 25 9.55 -8.46 -6.09
C MET A 25 10.88 -9.11 -5.68
N MET A 26 11.61 -8.47 -4.79
CA MET A 26 12.91 -8.97 -4.29
C MET A 26 12.76 -9.97 -3.14
N ASP A 27 11.51 -10.24 -2.72
CA ASP A 27 11.20 -11.07 -1.54
C ASP A 27 12.02 -10.62 -0.31
N ALA A 28 12.02 -9.30 -0.08
CA ALA A 28 12.83 -8.68 0.95
C ALA A 28 12.34 -9.11 2.34
N GLN A 29 13.26 -9.26 3.28
CA GLN A 29 12.91 -9.58 4.68
C GLN A 29 12.33 -8.37 5.41
N ALA A 30 12.78 -7.16 5.03
CA ALA A 30 12.30 -5.92 5.61
C ALA A 30 12.36 -4.76 4.61
N LEU A 31 11.41 -3.83 4.73
CA LEU A 31 11.38 -2.53 4.05
C LEU A 31 11.52 -1.43 5.11
N ILE A 32 12.56 -0.61 5.01
CA ILE A 32 12.77 0.54 5.90
C ILE A 32 12.41 1.83 5.14
N ILE A 33 11.38 2.53 5.61
CA ILE A 33 10.95 3.82 5.07
C ILE A 33 11.48 4.93 5.98
N LEU A 34 12.46 5.66 5.50
CA LEU A 34 13.01 6.81 6.22
C LEU A 34 12.12 8.05 5.96
N SER A 35 11.66 8.65 7.05
CA SER A 35 10.80 9.82 7.06
C SER A 35 11.48 10.99 7.82
N ASN A 36 10.78 12.11 7.90
CA ASN A 36 11.21 13.26 8.70
C ASN A 36 10.65 13.27 10.13
N ILE A 37 9.92 12.22 10.51
CA ILE A 37 9.36 12.01 11.86
C ILE A 37 9.69 10.59 12.33
N ASP A 38 9.63 10.36 13.64
CA ASP A 38 10.11 9.14 14.29
C ASP A 38 9.24 7.90 13.98
N GLY A 39 8.05 8.08 13.43
CA GLY A 39 7.11 7.01 13.12
C GLY A 39 5.68 7.54 13.06
N ILE A 40 4.71 6.64 13.24
CA ILE A 40 3.29 6.97 13.31
C ILE A 40 2.93 7.31 14.75
N TYR A 41 2.33 8.46 14.97
CA TYR A 41 1.90 8.92 16.29
C TYR A 41 0.44 8.56 16.56
N ASN A 42 0.10 8.35 17.82
CA ASN A 42 -1.29 8.13 18.26
C ASN A 42 -2.12 9.42 18.33
N GLY A 43 -1.55 10.56 17.96
CA GLY A 43 -2.16 11.89 17.90
C GLY A 43 -1.33 12.84 17.07
N SER A 44 -1.47 14.16 17.28
CA SER A 44 -0.63 15.14 16.60
C SER A 44 0.80 15.05 17.11
N PRO A 45 1.83 14.98 16.24
CA PRO A 45 3.23 15.00 16.67
C PRO A 45 3.63 16.28 17.42
N SER A 46 2.84 17.35 17.29
CA SER A 46 3.05 18.62 18.03
C SER A 46 2.46 18.59 19.44
N ASP A 47 1.68 17.57 19.77
CA ASP A 47 1.09 17.40 21.10
C ASP A 47 2.06 16.61 22.00
N PRO A 48 2.50 17.18 23.14
CA PRO A 48 3.39 16.50 24.08
C PRO A 48 2.80 15.19 24.67
N ALA A 49 1.47 15.03 24.62
CA ALA A 49 0.81 13.81 25.06
C ALA A 49 0.82 12.70 24.00
N SER A 50 1.20 13.04 22.76
CA SER A 50 1.27 12.06 21.67
C SER A 50 2.55 11.25 21.74
N ALA A 51 2.43 9.95 21.53
CA ALA A 51 3.55 9.01 21.49
C ALA A 51 3.59 8.27 20.15
N VAL A 52 4.80 7.82 19.76
CA VAL A 52 4.98 6.97 18.59
C VAL A 52 4.39 5.59 18.87
N ILE A 53 3.55 5.11 17.97
CA ILE A 53 3.04 3.73 17.96
C ILE A 53 4.19 2.83 17.55
N ARG A 54 4.70 2.03 18.48
CA ARG A 54 5.89 1.21 18.26
C ARG A 54 5.63 0.03 17.33
N GLU A 55 4.47 -0.61 17.47
CA GLU A 55 4.09 -1.80 16.71
C GLU A 55 2.65 -1.69 16.22
N ILE A 56 2.46 -2.13 14.98
CA ILE A 56 1.16 -2.22 14.34
C ILE A 56 0.98 -3.65 13.87
N GLU A 57 0.05 -4.35 14.50
CA GLU A 57 -0.31 -5.71 14.15
C GLU A 57 -1.11 -5.76 12.85
N HIS A 58 -1.06 -6.92 12.18
CA HIS A 58 -1.89 -7.20 11.00
C HIS A 58 -3.39 -6.99 11.32
N GLY A 59 -4.10 -6.34 10.40
CA GLY A 59 -5.55 -6.08 10.55
C GLY A 59 -5.95 -4.96 11.51
N LYS A 60 -5.01 -4.33 12.22
CA LYS A 60 -5.31 -3.23 13.14
C LYS A 60 -5.83 -2.00 12.39
N ASP A 61 -7.01 -1.49 12.80
CA ASP A 61 -7.56 -0.26 12.23
C ASP A 61 -6.77 0.96 12.71
N LEU A 62 -6.22 1.72 11.75
CA LEU A 62 -5.47 2.95 12.00
C LEU A 62 -6.26 4.21 11.63
N SER A 63 -7.54 4.10 11.25
CA SER A 63 -8.36 5.20 10.75
C SER A 63 -8.38 6.39 11.71
N ASN A 64 -8.46 6.13 13.02
CA ASN A 64 -8.50 7.15 14.05
C ASN A 64 -7.17 7.93 14.17
N TYR A 65 -6.04 7.26 14.00
CA TYR A 65 -4.70 7.88 14.08
C TYR A 65 -4.38 8.67 12.82
N ILE A 66 -4.79 8.17 11.66
CA ILE A 66 -4.56 8.81 10.37
C ILE A 66 -5.38 10.10 10.23
N GLN A 67 -6.61 10.15 10.78
CA GLN A 67 -7.43 11.37 10.78
C GLN A 67 -6.82 12.48 11.63
N ALA A 68 -6.26 12.17 12.78
CA ALA A 68 -5.55 13.13 13.63
C ALA A 68 -4.32 13.74 12.93
N THR A 69 -3.64 12.96 12.09
CA THR A 69 -2.43 13.39 11.36
C THR A 69 -2.74 14.23 10.13
N LYS A 70 -3.94 14.11 9.53
CA LYS A 70 -4.37 14.92 8.36
C LYS A 70 -4.39 16.42 8.60
N SER A 71 -4.59 16.85 9.83
CA SER A 71 -4.67 18.28 10.18
C SER A 71 -3.32 18.97 10.35
N SER A 72 -2.24 18.20 10.61
CA SER A 72 -0.97 18.72 11.10
C SER A 72 0.20 18.66 10.10
N PHE A 73 0.24 17.67 9.23
CA PHE A 73 1.34 17.46 8.27
C PHE A 73 0.81 17.25 6.85
N GLY A 74 0.95 18.22 5.98
CA GLY A 74 0.66 18.24 4.54
C GLY A 74 -0.05 17.00 3.96
N ARG A 75 -1.16 17.26 3.27
CA ARG A 75 -2.07 16.25 2.71
C ARG A 75 -1.34 15.16 1.91
N GLY A 76 -1.16 13.96 2.47
CA GLY A 76 -0.88 12.76 1.70
C GLY A 76 0.33 11.92 2.11
N GLY A 77 1.44 12.51 2.58
CA GLY A 77 2.68 11.77 2.74
C GLY A 77 2.64 10.62 3.75
N MET A 78 2.13 10.83 4.96
CA MET A 78 2.08 9.78 5.98
C MET A 78 0.98 8.75 5.71
N LEU A 79 -0.16 9.18 5.21
CA LEU A 79 -1.25 8.27 4.81
C LEU A 79 -0.76 7.29 3.72
N THR A 80 -0.08 7.80 2.70
CA THR A 80 0.48 6.98 1.62
C THR A 80 1.49 5.98 2.18
N LYS A 81 2.44 6.43 3.02
CA LYS A 81 3.44 5.55 3.65
C LYS A 81 2.80 4.47 4.51
N THR A 82 1.78 4.82 5.28
CA THR A 82 1.03 3.87 6.12
C THR A 82 0.30 2.82 5.28
N ASN A 83 -0.35 3.23 4.18
CA ASN A 83 -1.06 2.31 3.30
C ASN A 83 -0.10 1.34 2.62
N ILE A 84 1.04 1.82 2.13
CA ILE A 84 2.06 0.97 1.51
C ILE A 84 2.70 0.06 2.55
N ALA A 85 3.05 0.58 3.73
CA ALA A 85 3.60 -0.23 4.81
C ALA A 85 2.66 -1.37 5.20
N ARG A 86 1.35 -1.11 5.25
CA ARG A 86 0.34 -2.14 5.51
C ARG A 86 0.30 -3.18 4.40
N LYS A 87 0.17 -2.74 3.12
CA LYS A 87 0.16 -3.66 1.97
C LYS A 87 1.37 -4.60 1.98
N VAL A 88 2.56 -4.05 2.18
CA VAL A 88 3.80 -4.83 2.20
C VAL A 88 3.89 -5.77 3.41
N ALA A 89 3.39 -5.34 4.58
CA ALA A 89 3.32 -6.19 5.77
C ALA A 89 2.31 -7.33 5.59
N ASP A 90 1.19 -7.08 4.91
CA ASP A 90 0.19 -8.12 4.57
C ASP A 90 0.78 -9.20 3.62
N GLU A 91 1.85 -8.89 2.90
CA GLU A 91 2.59 -9.81 2.04
C GLU A 91 3.70 -10.60 2.76
N GLY A 92 3.84 -10.43 4.07
CA GLY A 92 4.81 -11.14 4.89
C GLY A 92 6.16 -10.44 5.04
N ILE A 93 6.28 -9.16 4.69
CA ILE A 93 7.50 -8.37 4.80
C ILE A 93 7.41 -7.43 5.99
N THR A 94 8.40 -7.44 6.89
CA THR A 94 8.46 -6.46 7.98
C THR A 94 8.65 -5.06 7.43
N VAL A 95 7.81 -4.08 7.83
CA VAL A 95 8.00 -2.68 7.42
C VAL A 95 8.29 -1.80 8.62
N ILE A 96 9.31 -0.96 8.50
CA ILE A 96 9.75 -0.04 9.55
C ILE A 96 9.67 1.39 9.02
N ILE A 97 8.97 2.27 9.74
CA ILE A 97 8.98 3.71 9.49
C ILE A 97 9.80 4.37 10.58
N ALA A 98 10.88 5.08 10.21
CA ALA A 98 11.81 5.70 11.14
C ALA A 98 12.26 7.09 10.67
N ASN A 99 12.88 7.85 11.56
CA ASN A 99 13.36 9.20 11.28
C ASN A 99 14.75 9.17 10.64
N GLY A 100 14.80 9.45 9.33
CA GLY A 100 16.04 9.51 8.57
C GLY A 100 16.99 10.68 8.91
N LYS A 101 16.56 11.61 9.80
CA LYS A 101 17.40 12.70 10.28
C LYS A 101 18.24 12.32 11.51
N ARG A 102 17.96 11.15 12.10
CA ARG A 102 18.74 10.66 13.23
C ARG A 102 20.06 10.07 12.73
N ASP A 103 21.15 10.43 13.39
CA ASP A 103 22.45 9.83 13.11
C ASP A 103 22.39 8.33 13.39
N ASN A 104 23.04 7.54 12.54
CA ASN A 104 23.16 6.07 12.65
C ASN A 104 21.85 5.29 12.71
N ILE A 105 20.71 5.88 12.34
CA ILE A 105 19.38 5.26 12.48
C ILE A 105 19.31 3.83 11.92
N LEU A 106 19.95 3.56 10.76
CA LEU A 106 19.93 2.21 10.16
C LEU A 106 20.71 1.21 11.01
N VAL A 107 21.81 1.64 11.62
CA VAL A 107 22.62 0.79 12.50
C VAL A 107 21.84 0.49 13.78
N ASP A 108 21.23 1.51 14.37
CA ASP A 108 20.45 1.40 15.60
C ASP A 108 19.23 0.49 15.39
N LEU A 109 18.51 0.61 14.27
CA LEU A 109 17.40 -0.26 13.92
C LEU A 109 17.79 -1.75 13.80
N LEU A 110 19.03 -2.03 13.40
CA LEU A 110 19.52 -3.40 13.24
C LEU A 110 20.15 -3.96 14.52
N GLN A 111 20.86 -3.13 15.29
CA GLN A 111 21.59 -3.54 16.49
C GLN A 111 20.79 -3.42 17.77
N GLN A 112 19.90 -2.43 17.86
CA GLN A 112 19.09 -2.11 19.05
C GLN A 112 17.64 -1.83 18.65
N PRO A 113 16.95 -2.83 18.05
CA PRO A 113 15.62 -2.62 17.48
C PRO A 113 14.57 -2.21 18.53
N ASP A 114 14.69 -2.67 19.77
CA ASP A 114 13.73 -2.41 20.83
C ASP A 114 13.92 -1.01 21.46
N ASP A 115 15.14 -0.53 21.50
CA ASP A 115 15.46 0.81 22.04
C ASP A 115 15.26 1.93 21.02
N THR A 116 15.37 1.62 19.74
CA THR A 116 15.25 2.59 18.65
C THR A 116 13.80 3.00 18.42
N VAL A 117 13.53 4.32 18.51
CA VAL A 117 12.16 4.83 18.29
C VAL A 117 11.80 4.78 16.81
N CYS A 118 10.83 3.92 16.49
CA CYS A 118 10.30 3.73 15.14
C CYS A 118 8.88 3.14 15.22
N THR A 119 8.18 3.06 14.10
CA THR A 119 6.96 2.25 13.96
C THR A 119 7.27 1.02 13.12
N ARG A 120 6.99 -0.16 13.68
CA ARG A 120 7.15 -1.45 13.01
C ARG A 120 5.77 -2.03 12.68
N PHE A 121 5.57 -2.39 11.42
CA PHE A 121 4.43 -3.18 10.98
C PHE A 121 4.81 -4.66 11.05
N ILE A 122 4.03 -5.42 11.80
CA ILE A 122 4.23 -6.85 11.97
C ILE A 122 3.75 -7.57 10.71
N PRO A 123 4.60 -8.39 10.09
CA PRO A 123 4.26 -9.09 8.86
C PRO A 123 3.15 -10.12 9.08
N SER A 124 2.31 -10.31 8.06
CA SER A 124 1.37 -11.42 8.02
C SER A 124 2.13 -12.75 7.97
N THR A 125 1.60 -13.75 8.66
CA THR A 125 2.10 -15.13 8.60
C THR A 125 1.47 -15.93 7.45
N GLU A 126 0.49 -15.35 6.75
CA GLU A 126 -0.16 -16.00 5.60
C GLU A 126 0.70 -15.88 4.35
N ALA A 127 0.91 -17.01 3.68
CA ALA A 127 1.66 -17.04 2.43
C ALA A 127 0.83 -16.42 1.29
N VAL A 128 1.30 -15.32 0.74
CA VAL A 128 0.71 -14.69 -0.45
C VAL A 128 1.51 -15.08 -1.69
N SER A 129 0.84 -15.52 -2.76
CA SER A 129 1.51 -15.89 -4.00
C SER A 129 2.16 -14.66 -4.65
N SER A 130 3.31 -14.85 -5.34
CA SER A 130 4.04 -13.79 -6.02
C SER A 130 3.18 -13.03 -7.07
N VAL A 131 2.26 -13.73 -7.72
CA VAL A 131 1.31 -13.13 -8.67
C VAL A 131 0.35 -12.19 -7.96
N LYS A 132 -0.22 -12.58 -6.82
CA LYS A 132 -1.11 -11.72 -6.02
C LYS A 132 -0.37 -10.49 -5.49
N LYS A 133 0.88 -10.67 -5.04
CA LYS A 133 1.74 -9.55 -4.62
C LYS A 133 1.93 -8.53 -5.75
N TRP A 134 2.26 -9.02 -6.96
CA TRP A 134 2.46 -8.16 -8.12
C TRP A 134 1.18 -7.39 -8.50
N ILE A 135 0.02 -8.06 -8.55
CA ILE A 135 -1.27 -7.44 -8.85
C ILE A 135 -1.59 -6.32 -7.84
N ALA A 136 -1.42 -6.60 -6.53
CA ALA A 136 -1.73 -5.63 -5.47
C ALA A 136 -0.93 -4.31 -5.60
N HIS A 137 0.31 -4.36 -6.11
CA HIS A 137 1.15 -3.17 -6.31
C HIS A 137 0.97 -2.50 -7.68
N SER A 138 0.19 -3.09 -8.56
CA SER A 138 0.08 -2.62 -9.95
C SER A 138 -1.15 -1.74 -10.22
N GLU A 139 -1.97 -1.44 -9.22
CA GLU A 139 -3.16 -0.56 -9.37
C GLU A 139 -2.82 0.80 -10.01
N GLY A 140 -1.64 1.37 -9.72
CA GLY A 140 -1.18 2.63 -10.30
C GLY A 140 -0.75 2.54 -11.78
N PHE A 141 -0.65 1.34 -12.34
CA PHE A 141 -0.23 1.08 -13.73
C PHE A 141 -1.36 0.50 -14.59
N ALA A 142 -2.57 0.44 -14.06
CA ALA A 142 -3.73 -0.04 -14.78
C ALA A 142 -3.99 0.79 -16.04
N LYS A 143 -4.22 0.12 -17.18
CA LYS A 143 -4.42 0.76 -18.49
C LYS A 143 -5.88 0.92 -18.89
N GLY A 144 -6.80 0.40 -18.12
CA GLY A 144 -8.22 0.48 -18.42
C GLY A 144 -9.05 -0.02 -17.26
N GLU A 145 -10.32 -0.32 -17.51
CA GLU A 145 -11.25 -0.86 -16.52
C GLU A 145 -12.26 -1.79 -17.19
N ILE A 146 -12.55 -2.92 -16.56
CA ILE A 146 -13.57 -3.87 -17.02
C ILE A 146 -14.72 -3.89 -16.01
N HIS A 147 -15.91 -3.53 -16.46
CA HIS A 147 -17.14 -3.62 -15.66
C HIS A 147 -17.83 -4.96 -15.89
N ILE A 148 -18.22 -5.62 -14.82
CA ILE A 148 -18.83 -6.95 -14.86
C ILE A 148 -20.23 -6.94 -14.25
N ASN A 149 -21.02 -7.98 -14.55
CA ASN A 149 -22.35 -8.17 -13.99
C ASN A 149 -22.29 -8.92 -12.63
N GLU A 150 -23.42 -8.99 -11.95
CA GLU A 150 -23.57 -9.62 -10.64
C GLU A 150 -23.16 -11.09 -10.63
N CYS A 151 -23.55 -11.87 -11.65
CA CYS A 151 -23.17 -13.27 -11.76
C CYS A 151 -21.65 -13.48 -11.86
N ALA A 152 -20.95 -12.63 -12.60
CA ALA A 152 -19.49 -12.68 -12.70
C ALA A 152 -18.83 -12.27 -11.38
N THR A 153 -19.42 -11.31 -10.65
CA THR A 153 -18.95 -10.89 -9.33
C THR A 153 -19.01 -12.02 -8.32
N ASP A 154 -20.11 -12.75 -8.25
CA ASP A 154 -20.28 -13.90 -7.35
C ASP A 154 -19.24 -14.99 -7.61
N ILE A 155 -18.95 -15.25 -8.89
CA ILE A 155 -17.95 -16.24 -9.29
C ILE A 155 -16.55 -15.79 -8.91
N LEU A 156 -16.19 -14.54 -9.18
CA LEU A 156 -14.86 -13.99 -8.88
C LEU A 156 -14.59 -13.78 -7.38
N SER A 157 -15.65 -13.53 -6.60
CA SER A 157 -15.56 -13.41 -5.15
C SER A 157 -15.46 -14.77 -4.44
N SER A 158 -15.62 -15.86 -5.18
CA SER A 158 -15.45 -17.19 -4.63
C SER A 158 -13.97 -17.54 -4.43
N GLU A 159 -13.65 -18.43 -3.48
CA GLU A 159 -12.27 -18.90 -3.23
C GLU A 159 -11.67 -19.70 -4.39
N LYS A 160 -12.43 -20.01 -5.42
CA LYS A 160 -11.98 -20.78 -6.58
C LYS A 160 -11.43 -19.86 -7.66
N ALA A 161 -10.28 -20.24 -8.22
CA ALA A 161 -9.75 -19.57 -9.39
C ALA A 161 -10.79 -19.66 -10.53
N ALA A 162 -11.21 -18.50 -11.04
CA ALA A 162 -12.20 -18.39 -12.09
C ALA A 162 -11.74 -17.43 -13.18
N SER A 163 -12.19 -17.66 -14.40
CA SER A 163 -11.98 -16.77 -15.54
C SER A 163 -13.26 -15.99 -15.84
N ILE A 164 -13.11 -14.75 -16.25
CA ILE A 164 -14.25 -13.93 -16.69
C ILE A 164 -14.59 -14.34 -18.12
N LEU A 165 -15.83 -14.79 -18.31
CA LEU A 165 -16.35 -15.04 -19.65
C LEU A 165 -16.89 -13.73 -20.26
N PRO A 166 -16.84 -13.55 -21.59
CA PRO A 166 -17.34 -12.35 -22.25
C PRO A 166 -18.79 -11.98 -21.89
N VAL A 167 -19.63 -12.97 -21.61
CA VAL A 167 -21.03 -12.78 -21.17
C VAL A 167 -21.14 -12.08 -19.79
N GLY A 168 -20.08 -12.15 -18.99
CA GLY A 168 -20.01 -11.49 -17.69
C GLY A 168 -19.58 -10.03 -17.78
N ILE A 169 -19.05 -9.57 -18.93
CA ILE A 169 -18.55 -8.21 -19.13
C ILE A 169 -19.68 -7.32 -19.61
N THR A 170 -19.91 -6.21 -18.91
CA THR A 170 -20.94 -5.22 -19.24
C THR A 170 -20.41 -4.01 -19.97
N HIS A 171 -19.19 -3.58 -19.63
CA HIS A 171 -18.55 -2.43 -20.23
C HIS A 171 -17.02 -2.52 -20.11
N ILE A 172 -16.29 -1.89 -21.05
CA ILE A 172 -14.83 -1.83 -21.06
C ILE A 172 -14.43 -0.37 -21.29
N GLU A 173 -13.54 0.15 -20.46
CA GLU A 173 -12.95 1.47 -20.60
C GLU A 173 -11.43 1.38 -20.81
N GLY A 174 -10.90 2.26 -21.71
CA GLY A 174 -9.47 2.32 -22.02
C GLY A 174 -9.02 1.32 -23.07
N GLU A 175 -7.71 1.35 -23.34
CA GLU A 175 -7.04 0.47 -24.30
C GLU A 175 -5.99 -0.35 -23.55
N PHE A 176 -6.10 -1.68 -23.62
CA PHE A 176 -5.17 -2.60 -22.99
C PHE A 176 -4.96 -3.84 -23.87
N GLU A 177 -3.81 -4.46 -23.70
CA GLU A 177 -3.39 -5.65 -24.43
C GLU A 177 -3.32 -6.87 -23.50
N LYS A 178 -3.02 -8.01 -24.12
CA LYS A 178 -2.76 -9.25 -23.36
C LYS A 178 -1.64 -9.00 -22.34
N ASP A 179 -1.82 -9.55 -21.14
CA ASP A 179 -0.91 -9.43 -20.00
C ASP A 179 -0.90 -8.05 -19.31
N ASP A 180 -1.72 -7.08 -19.75
CA ASP A 180 -1.93 -5.84 -19.01
C ASP A 180 -2.77 -6.09 -17.74
N ILE A 181 -2.50 -5.27 -16.72
CA ILE A 181 -3.32 -5.27 -15.51
C ILE A 181 -4.49 -4.33 -15.71
N VAL A 182 -5.68 -4.86 -15.48
CA VAL A 182 -6.93 -4.13 -15.66
C VAL A 182 -7.78 -4.31 -14.40
N PRO A 183 -8.19 -3.24 -13.72
CA PRO A 183 -9.18 -3.30 -12.67
C PRO A 183 -10.50 -3.88 -13.18
N VAL A 184 -11.10 -4.71 -12.37
CA VAL A 184 -12.44 -5.23 -12.61
C VAL A 184 -13.37 -4.64 -11.57
N SER A 185 -14.38 -3.92 -12.01
CA SER A 185 -15.35 -3.27 -11.12
C SER A 185 -16.77 -3.79 -11.31
N TYR A 186 -17.50 -3.80 -10.20
CA TYR A 186 -18.93 -4.00 -10.16
C TYR A 186 -19.52 -2.99 -9.19
N THR A 187 -20.40 -2.10 -9.68
CA THR A 187 -21.13 -1.03 -8.95
C THR A 187 -20.39 -0.35 -7.77
N HIS A 188 -19.80 -1.10 -6.85
CA HIS A 188 -19.11 -0.58 -5.65
C HIS A 188 -17.86 -1.37 -5.25
N LEU A 189 -17.46 -2.38 -6.02
CA LEU A 189 -16.31 -3.24 -5.75
C LEU A 189 -15.34 -3.16 -6.94
N THR A 190 -14.08 -2.84 -6.67
CA THR A 190 -13.01 -2.88 -7.68
C THR A 190 -11.98 -3.91 -7.26
N LEU A 191 -11.70 -4.88 -8.12
CA LEU A 191 -10.69 -5.93 -7.91
C LEU A 191 -9.63 -5.80 -9.01
N PRO A 192 -8.34 -5.65 -8.67
CA PRO A 192 -7.27 -5.69 -9.66
C PRO A 192 -7.13 -7.12 -10.24
N THR A 193 -7.07 -7.21 -11.55
CA THR A 193 -7.02 -8.51 -12.26
C THR A 193 -6.04 -8.42 -13.43
N ILE A 194 -5.37 -9.55 -13.76
CA ILE A 194 -4.56 -9.68 -14.96
C ILE A 194 -5.46 -10.12 -16.11
N CYS A 195 -5.46 -9.36 -17.20
CA CYS A 195 -6.14 -9.75 -18.42
C CYS A 195 -5.30 -10.79 -19.16
N SER A 196 -5.69 -12.05 -19.11
CA SER A 196 -5.18 -13.10 -19.99
C SER A 196 -6.25 -13.44 -21.01
N VAL A 197 -6.05 -12.97 -22.23
CA VAL A 197 -6.86 -13.32 -23.41
C VAL A 197 -6.19 -14.44 -24.17
#